data_fa75061a02c6973dbcc016d6a36ccbde
#
_entry.id   fa75061a02c6973dbcc016d6a36ccbde
#
_cell.length_a   1.000
_cell.length_b   1.000
_cell.length_c   1.000
_cell.angle_alpha   90.00
_cell.angle_beta   90.00
_cell.angle_gamma   90.00
#
_symmetry.space_group_name_H-M   'P 1'
#
loop_
_entity.id
_entity.type
_entity.pdbx_description
1 polymer ?
#
loop_
_entity_poly.entity_id
_entity_poly.type
_entity_poly.pdbx_seq_one_letter_code
_entity_poly.pdbx_strand_id
1 'polypeptide(L)'
;MKTSMAAATVLGACLLLAGKANAQDPVKVAPTMNKVVLENERVRVLDVTLKAGQQMPMHQHPDNIVYVIKGGKTRAVNLQGVPTDREFKDGECTFRPAETHAIQNTDTHDLHVINVELKK
;
A
#
# COMPACT_ATOMS: atom_id res chain seq x y z
N MET A 1 -9.44 12.11 37.26
CA MET A 1 -8.27 11.22 37.16
C MET A 1 -8.63 9.90 36.54
N LYS A 2 -9.50 9.18 37.16
CA LYS A 2 -9.85 7.84 36.69
C LYS A 2 -10.53 7.84 35.35
N THR A 3 -11.33 8.85 35.12
CA THR A 3 -12.10 8.97 33.88
C THR A 3 -11.24 9.17 32.66
N SER A 4 -10.12 9.87 32.79
CA SER A 4 -9.26 10.13 31.65
C SER A 4 -8.61 8.86 31.11
N MET A 5 -8.31 7.92 31.98
CA MET A 5 -7.71 6.65 31.58
C MET A 5 -8.69 5.80 30.79
N ALA A 6 -9.93 5.76 31.22
CA ALA A 6 -10.94 5.01 30.50
C ALA A 6 -11.17 5.55 29.10
N ALA A 7 -11.19 6.87 28.98
CA ALA A 7 -11.36 7.50 27.68
C ALA A 7 -10.24 7.14 26.71
N ALA A 8 -9.01 7.15 27.19
CA ALA A 8 -7.87 6.80 26.35
C ALA A 8 -7.95 5.36 25.85
N THR A 9 -8.40 4.46 26.72
CA THR A 9 -8.55 3.05 26.34
C THR A 9 -9.59 2.88 25.24
N VAL A 10 -10.70 3.57 25.35
CA VAL A 10 -11.76 3.50 24.35
C VAL A 10 -11.26 3.97 23.00
N LEU A 11 -10.52 5.07 22.97
CA LEU A 11 -9.96 5.59 21.74
C LEU A 11 -9.02 4.60 21.09
N GLY A 12 -8.18 3.95 21.89
CA GLY A 12 -7.28 2.94 21.36
C GLY A 12 -8.01 1.79 20.69
N ALA A 13 -9.08 1.33 21.29
CA ALA A 13 -9.87 0.25 20.72
C ALA A 13 -10.51 0.65 19.39
N CYS A 14 -11.05 1.85 19.33
CA CYS A 14 -11.64 2.35 18.08
C CYS A 14 -10.62 2.44 16.95
N LEU A 15 -9.43 2.90 17.25
CA LEU A 15 -8.37 2.99 16.23
C LEU A 15 -7.98 1.63 15.69
N LEU A 16 -7.90 0.62 16.54
CA LEU A 16 -7.58 -0.73 16.10
C LEU A 16 -8.63 -1.27 15.15
N LEU A 17 -9.90 -1.08 15.49
CA LEU A 17 -10.98 -1.53 14.61
C LEU A 17 -10.96 -0.81 13.28
N ALA A 18 -10.77 0.50 13.30
CA ALA A 18 -10.72 1.29 12.07
C ALA A 18 -9.55 0.85 11.18
N GLY A 19 -8.37 0.64 11.75
CA GLY A 19 -7.21 0.19 11.00
C GLY A 19 -7.44 -1.16 10.35
N LYS A 20 -8.03 -2.09 11.09
CA LYS A 20 -8.33 -3.40 10.58
C LYS A 20 -9.36 -3.36 9.45
N ALA A 21 -10.42 -2.58 9.64
CA ALA A 21 -11.48 -2.48 8.66
C ALA A 21 -11.04 -1.81 7.38
N ASN A 22 -10.03 -0.93 7.47
CA ASN A 22 -9.60 -0.11 6.34
C ASN A 22 -8.33 -0.61 5.67
N ALA A 23 -7.77 -1.73 6.12
CA ALA A 23 -6.65 -2.37 5.46
C ALA A 23 -7.17 -3.10 4.24
N GLN A 24 -7.45 -2.37 3.19
CA GLN A 24 -8.21 -2.90 2.07
C GLN A 24 -7.69 -2.37 0.75
N ASP A 25 -8.55 -2.34 -0.21
CA ASP A 25 -8.30 -2.09 -1.61
C ASP A 25 -7.51 -0.78 -1.84
N PRO A 26 -6.34 -0.84 -2.47
CA PRO A 26 -5.57 0.36 -2.77
C PRO A 26 -6.31 1.38 -3.64
N VAL A 27 -7.20 0.92 -4.52
CA VAL A 27 -7.99 1.84 -5.36
C VAL A 27 -8.96 2.64 -4.51
N LYS A 28 -9.48 2.05 -3.44
CA LYS A 28 -10.41 2.75 -2.56
C LYS A 28 -9.71 3.72 -1.63
N VAL A 29 -8.55 3.33 -1.08
CA VAL A 29 -7.86 4.20 -0.12
C VAL A 29 -6.99 5.24 -0.80
N ALA A 30 -6.55 5.00 -2.04
CA ALA A 30 -5.68 5.93 -2.76
C ALA A 30 -6.03 5.95 -4.26
N PRO A 31 -7.21 6.45 -4.61
CA PRO A 31 -7.69 6.40 -6.00
C PRO A 31 -6.87 7.27 -6.95
N THR A 32 -6.20 8.30 -6.46
CA THR A 32 -5.37 9.15 -7.30
C THR A 32 -4.03 8.51 -7.65
N MET A 33 -3.60 7.51 -6.87
CA MET A 33 -2.33 6.82 -7.08
C MET A 33 -2.50 5.53 -7.86
N ASN A 34 -3.68 4.95 -7.86
CA ASN A 34 -3.97 3.65 -8.43
C ASN A 34 -5.07 3.75 -9.48
N LYS A 35 -4.73 3.52 -10.73
CA LYS A 35 -5.68 3.53 -11.82
C LYS A 35 -5.88 2.11 -12.33
N VAL A 36 -7.13 1.65 -12.37
CA VAL A 36 -7.44 0.34 -12.95
C VAL A 36 -7.38 0.47 -14.46
N VAL A 37 -6.49 -0.28 -15.09
CA VAL A 37 -6.34 -0.25 -16.55
C VAL A 37 -6.88 -1.50 -17.21
N LEU A 38 -7.05 -2.57 -16.45
CA LEU A 38 -7.68 -3.80 -16.94
C LEU A 38 -8.20 -4.58 -15.74
N GLU A 39 -9.38 -5.15 -15.88
CA GLU A 39 -9.92 -6.03 -14.85
C GLU A 39 -10.81 -7.09 -15.49
N ASN A 40 -10.62 -8.35 -15.08
CA ASN A 40 -11.46 -9.45 -15.47
C ASN A 40 -11.56 -10.45 -14.31
N GLU A 41 -12.04 -11.65 -14.58
CA GLU A 41 -12.21 -12.66 -13.55
C GLU A 41 -10.90 -13.13 -12.92
N ARG A 42 -9.78 -12.95 -13.61
CA ARG A 42 -8.50 -13.52 -13.19
C ARG A 42 -7.52 -12.51 -12.65
N VAL A 43 -7.55 -11.30 -13.16
CA VAL A 43 -6.57 -10.28 -12.79
C VAL A 43 -7.21 -8.91 -12.69
N ARG A 44 -6.57 -8.06 -11.90
CA ARG A 44 -6.81 -6.63 -11.92
C ARG A 44 -5.45 -5.94 -12.08
N VAL A 45 -5.32 -5.16 -13.14
CA VAL A 45 -4.07 -4.47 -13.45
C VAL A 45 -4.20 -3.01 -13.04
N LEU A 46 -3.28 -2.57 -12.20
CA LEU A 46 -3.23 -1.20 -11.69
C LEU A 46 -2.01 -0.48 -12.27
N ASP A 47 -2.24 0.71 -12.77
CA ASP A 47 -1.19 1.66 -13.08
C ASP A 47 -0.99 2.51 -11.85
N VAL A 48 0.19 2.43 -11.23
CA VAL A 48 0.46 3.00 -9.91
C VAL A 48 1.55 4.05 -10.02
N THR A 49 1.23 5.28 -9.60
CA THR A 49 2.21 6.36 -9.53
C THR A 49 2.22 6.95 -8.13
N LEU A 50 3.40 6.99 -7.54
CA LEU A 50 3.65 7.72 -6.31
C LEU A 50 4.62 8.86 -6.61
N LYS A 51 4.16 10.08 -6.42
CA LYS A 51 5.02 11.25 -6.59
C LYS A 51 6.05 11.30 -5.47
N ALA A 52 7.14 12.03 -5.70
CA ALA A 52 8.19 12.20 -4.71
C ALA A 52 7.58 12.58 -3.34
N GLY A 53 7.95 11.84 -2.31
CA GLY A 53 7.47 12.07 -0.94
C GLY A 53 6.06 11.57 -0.65
N GLN A 54 5.32 11.17 -1.66
CA GLN A 54 3.92 10.78 -1.49
C GLN A 54 3.80 9.43 -0.77
N GLN A 55 2.79 9.32 0.07
CA GLN A 55 2.54 8.10 0.83
C GLN A 55 1.18 7.52 0.44
N MET A 56 1.16 6.22 0.18
CA MET A 56 -0.07 5.48 0.01
C MET A 56 -0.45 4.88 1.36
N PRO A 57 -1.65 5.19 1.88
CA PRO A 57 -2.07 4.68 3.19
C PRO A 57 -2.13 3.16 3.22
N MET A 58 -2.28 2.61 4.41
CA MET A 58 -2.39 1.17 4.61
C MET A 58 -3.43 0.57 3.68
N HIS A 59 -3.03 -0.44 2.94
CA HIS A 59 -3.88 -1.13 1.96
C HIS A 59 -3.43 -2.58 1.84
N GLN A 60 -4.25 -3.39 1.17
CA GLN A 60 -4.02 -4.81 1.06
C GLN A 60 -3.98 -5.22 -0.41
N HIS A 61 -3.00 -6.05 -0.75
CA HIS A 61 -2.90 -6.71 -2.05
C HIS A 61 -3.08 -8.21 -1.90
N PRO A 62 -3.75 -8.88 -2.85
CA PRO A 62 -3.61 -10.32 -3.00
C PRO A 62 -2.22 -10.65 -3.56
N ASP A 63 -1.96 -11.92 -3.86
CA ASP A 63 -0.76 -12.28 -4.63
C ASP A 63 -0.71 -11.42 -5.88
N ASN A 64 0.46 -10.90 -6.21
CA ASN A 64 0.55 -9.93 -7.30
C ASN A 64 1.93 -9.93 -7.94
N ILE A 65 1.98 -9.35 -9.13
CA ILE A 65 3.23 -9.15 -9.86
C ILE A 65 3.43 -7.65 -9.99
N VAL A 66 4.63 -7.19 -9.71
CA VAL A 66 5.01 -5.79 -9.86
C VAL A 66 6.04 -5.67 -10.97
N TYR A 67 5.72 -4.87 -11.98
CA TYR A 67 6.64 -4.49 -13.04
C TYR A 67 6.98 -3.01 -12.89
N VAL A 68 8.27 -2.69 -12.79
CA VAL A 68 8.73 -1.33 -12.50
C VAL A 68 9.03 -0.60 -13.81
N ILE A 69 8.29 0.45 -14.09
CA ILE A 69 8.56 1.33 -15.23
C ILE A 69 9.59 2.37 -14.84
N LYS A 70 9.36 3.06 -13.74
CA LYS A 70 10.31 4.03 -13.18
C LYS A 70 10.50 3.71 -11.71
N GLY A 71 11.69 3.28 -11.36
CA GLY A 71 12.03 2.89 -10.01
C GLY A 71 12.38 4.03 -9.09
N GLY A 72 12.76 3.68 -7.88
CA GLY A 72 13.15 4.62 -6.86
C GLY A 72 13.16 3.99 -5.49
N LYS A 73 13.51 4.77 -4.49
CA LYS A 73 13.59 4.34 -3.11
C LYS A 73 12.24 4.47 -2.44
N THR A 74 11.90 3.46 -1.65
CA THR A 74 10.63 3.44 -0.92
C THR A 74 10.84 2.96 0.50
N ARG A 75 9.89 3.31 1.36
CA ARG A 75 9.77 2.74 2.70
C ARG A 75 8.36 2.21 2.87
N ALA A 76 8.26 0.93 3.17
CA ALA A 76 6.99 0.29 3.47
C ALA A 76 6.88 0.02 4.95
N VAL A 77 5.65 0.05 5.47
CA VAL A 77 5.36 -0.26 6.87
C VAL A 77 4.26 -1.31 6.88
N ASN A 78 4.47 -2.40 7.61
CA ASN A 78 3.46 -3.45 7.72
C ASN A 78 2.45 -3.15 8.83
N LEU A 79 1.51 -4.09 9.05
CA LEU A 79 0.47 -3.92 10.08
C LEU A 79 1.03 -3.76 11.49
N GLN A 80 2.21 -4.31 11.76
CA GLN A 80 2.86 -4.22 13.05
C GLN A 80 3.69 -2.95 13.21
N GLY A 81 3.70 -2.10 12.18
CA GLY A 81 4.47 -0.86 12.21
C GLY A 81 5.95 -1.05 11.91
N VAL A 82 6.35 -2.20 11.38
CA VAL A 82 7.75 -2.47 11.07
C VAL A 82 8.08 -1.91 9.69
N PRO A 83 9.07 -1.00 9.60
CA PRO A 83 9.46 -0.42 8.32
C PRO A 83 10.42 -1.32 7.56
N THR A 84 10.35 -1.25 6.24
CA THR A 84 11.28 -1.93 5.33
C THR A 84 11.63 -0.97 4.21
N ASP A 85 12.91 -0.68 4.05
CA ASP A 85 13.39 0.14 2.94
C ASP A 85 13.66 -0.77 1.74
N ARG A 86 13.26 -0.30 0.58
CA ARG A 86 13.45 -1.04 -0.66
C ARG A 86 13.70 -0.09 -1.80
N GLU A 87 14.55 -0.52 -2.72
CA GLU A 87 14.75 0.20 -3.98
C GLU A 87 14.14 -0.62 -5.11
N PHE A 88 13.26 0.01 -5.88
CA PHE A 88 12.71 -0.56 -7.11
C PHE A 88 13.57 -0.10 -8.28
N LYS A 89 13.98 -1.04 -9.11
CA LYS A 89 14.84 -0.75 -10.26
C LYS A 89 14.02 -0.78 -11.54
N ASP A 90 14.32 0.14 -12.45
CA ASP A 90 13.67 0.19 -13.75
C ASP A 90 13.72 -1.16 -14.44
N GLY A 91 12.58 -1.66 -14.93
CA GLY A 91 12.47 -2.92 -15.63
C GLY A 91 12.43 -4.16 -14.76
N GLU A 92 12.52 -4.00 -13.45
CA GLU A 92 12.42 -5.11 -12.51
C GLU A 92 11.00 -5.68 -12.52
N CYS A 93 10.90 -7.01 -12.45
CA CYS A 93 9.62 -7.69 -12.40
C CYS A 93 9.66 -8.73 -11.29
N THR A 94 8.78 -8.62 -10.30
CA THR A 94 8.80 -9.49 -9.12
C THR A 94 7.41 -10.02 -8.80
N PHE A 95 7.36 -11.25 -8.32
CA PHE A 95 6.16 -11.80 -7.71
C PHE A 95 6.17 -11.45 -6.22
N ARG A 96 5.04 -11.02 -5.71
CA ARG A 96 4.88 -10.70 -4.30
C ARG A 96 3.67 -11.45 -3.74
N PRO A 97 3.85 -12.15 -2.62
CA PRO A 97 2.70 -12.75 -1.95
C PRO A 97 1.78 -11.67 -1.39
N ALA A 98 0.56 -12.07 -1.08
CA ALA A 98 -0.43 -11.17 -0.48
C ALA A 98 0.17 -10.48 0.74
N GLU A 99 -0.07 -9.16 0.83
CA GLU A 99 0.46 -8.38 1.95
C GLU A 99 -0.41 -7.17 2.24
N THR A 100 -0.28 -6.66 3.46
CA THR A 100 -0.92 -5.42 3.91
C THR A 100 0.16 -4.46 4.35
N HIS A 101 0.18 -3.27 3.75
CA HIS A 101 1.22 -2.29 4.05
C HIS A 101 0.79 -0.87 3.68
N ALA A 102 1.51 0.10 4.23
CA ALA A 102 1.57 1.46 3.71
C ALA A 102 2.91 1.61 3.01
N ILE A 103 3.00 2.47 2.00
CA ILE A 103 4.25 2.67 1.29
C ILE A 103 4.45 4.16 0.99
N GLN A 104 5.69 4.61 1.12
CA GLN A 104 6.08 5.98 0.82
C GLN A 104 7.18 5.99 -0.22
N ASN A 105 7.05 6.87 -1.18
CA ASN A 105 8.14 7.18 -2.11
C ASN A 105 9.12 8.10 -1.38
N THR A 106 10.28 7.59 -1.03
CA THR A 106 11.31 8.37 -0.31
C THR A 106 12.35 8.95 -1.25
N ASP A 107 12.15 8.81 -2.55
CA ASP A 107 13.04 9.37 -3.55
C ASP A 107 12.63 10.79 -3.94
N THR A 108 13.41 11.42 -4.81
CA THR A 108 13.22 12.80 -5.24
C THR A 108 12.45 12.91 -6.56
N HIS A 109 12.03 11.80 -7.14
CA HIS A 109 11.27 11.76 -8.38
C HIS A 109 10.11 10.75 -8.26
N ASP A 110 9.22 10.76 -9.25
CA ASP A 110 8.06 9.86 -9.25
C ASP A 110 8.47 8.40 -9.38
N LEU A 111 7.73 7.54 -8.72
CA LEU A 111 7.79 6.10 -8.85
C LEU A 111 6.60 5.67 -9.71
N HIS A 112 6.83 4.81 -10.69
CA HIS A 112 5.77 4.33 -11.58
C HIS A 112 5.90 2.82 -11.79
N VAL A 113 4.88 2.08 -11.39
CA VAL A 113 4.87 0.62 -11.54
C VAL A 113 3.53 0.17 -12.11
N ILE A 114 3.56 -1.00 -12.73
CA ILE A 114 2.34 -1.74 -13.07
C ILE A 114 2.21 -2.87 -12.06
N ASN A 115 1.06 -2.94 -11.42
CA ASN A 115 0.77 -3.98 -10.45
C ASN A 115 -0.32 -4.88 -10.99
N VAL A 116 -0.02 -6.17 -11.13
CA VAL A 116 -0.98 -7.16 -11.61
C VAL A 116 -1.43 -7.97 -10.41
N GLU A 117 -2.64 -7.70 -9.93
CA GLU A 117 -3.24 -8.43 -8.82
C GLU A 117 -3.90 -9.68 -9.35
N LEU A 118 -3.62 -10.82 -8.72
CA LEU A 118 -4.16 -12.10 -9.11
C LEU A 118 -5.41 -12.40 -8.32
N LYS A 119 -6.50 -12.73 -9.03
CA LYS A 119 -7.77 -13.09 -8.39
C LYS A 119 -7.85 -14.61 -8.22
N LYS A 120 -8.51 -15.02 -7.19
CA LYS A 120 -8.74 -16.46 -6.93
C LYS A 120 -10.10 -16.90 -7.34
#